data_789daaff643d15a50f3d7fadba5d3b6d
#
_entry.id   789daaff643d15a50f3d7fadba5d3b6d
#
_cell.length_a   1.000
_cell.length_b   1.000
_cell.length_c   1.000
_cell.angle_alpha   90.00
_cell.angle_beta   90.00
_cell.angle_gamma   90.00
#
_symmetry.space_group_name_H-M   'P 1'
#
loop_
_entity.id
_entity.type
_entity.pdbx_description
1 polymer ?
#
loop_
_entity_poly.entity_id
_entity_poly.type
_entity_poly.pdbx_seq_one_letter_code
_entity_poly.pdbx_strand_id
1 'polypeptide(L)'
;MKYLNEELYQKTQLFHFPAEGNLTMEELLEEFELDLEEFLWQELMANEEAYQKYLPEALSHKLFDEHGEISFQETDEELLKEITKFRQAVESEWAKVTAKIRQEKQLLRKTASPAVRKLLDLELNESEIRRVSGVETDKITMKLYPAWDMGKVVTLTFTGVKDGWMSHLHPDDADWWLADEIIADEEREGRYVMYALFGNAASVGGIQFSFSDVEVLEQNDPLGI
;
A
#
# COMPACT_ATOMS: atom_id res chain seq x y z
N MET A 1 -13.74 4.31 4.40
CA MET A 1 -13.00 3.29 3.66
C MET A 1 -14.02 2.34 3.03
N LYS A 2 -14.04 2.25 1.70
CA LYS A 2 -15.04 1.43 1.00
C LYS A 2 -14.44 0.10 0.52
N TYR A 3 -13.23 0.14 -0.01
CA TYR A 3 -12.57 -1.01 -0.59
C TYR A 3 -11.16 -1.24 -0.06
N LEU A 4 -10.33 -0.18 0.03
CA LEU A 4 -8.95 -0.27 0.45
C LEU A 4 -8.86 -0.72 1.92
N ASN A 5 -8.01 -1.71 2.21
CA ASN A 5 -7.89 -2.35 3.51
C ASN A 5 -6.41 -2.56 3.84
N GLU A 6 -5.95 -1.97 4.94
CA GLU A 6 -4.57 -2.06 5.43
C GLU A 6 -4.16 -3.52 5.69
N GLU A 7 -5.02 -4.31 6.35
CA GLU A 7 -4.74 -5.72 6.64
C GLU A 7 -4.53 -6.53 5.35
N LEU A 8 -5.40 -6.30 4.33
CA LEU A 8 -5.24 -6.98 3.06
C LEU A 8 -3.96 -6.56 2.35
N TYR A 9 -3.61 -5.25 2.40
CA TYR A 9 -2.35 -4.77 1.86
C TYR A 9 -1.15 -5.42 2.57
N GLN A 10 -1.16 -5.46 3.90
CA GLN A 10 -0.11 -6.13 4.69
C GLN A 10 0.05 -7.61 4.30
N LYS A 11 -1.06 -8.32 4.08
CA LYS A 11 -1.02 -9.70 3.60
C LYS A 11 -0.36 -9.84 2.23
N THR A 12 -0.49 -8.85 1.34
CA THR A 12 0.19 -8.88 0.02
C THR A 12 1.70 -8.77 0.13
N GLN A 13 2.22 -8.25 1.25
CA GLN A 13 3.65 -8.12 1.50
C GLN A 13 4.29 -9.39 2.06
N LEU A 14 3.47 -10.33 2.59
CA LEU A 14 3.98 -11.59 3.11
C LEU A 14 4.43 -12.52 1.97
N PHE A 15 5.62 -13.09 2.08
CA PHE A 15 6.26 -13.89 1.03
C PHE A 15 6.31 -13.13 -0.31
N HIS A 16 6.50 -11.81 -0.24
CA HIS A 16 6.58 -11.00 -1.44
C HIS A 16 7.97 -11.13 -2.06
N PHE A 17 8.00 -11.53 -3.33
CA PHE A 17 9.20 -11.43 -4.14
C PHE A 17 9.08 -10.24 -5.08
N PRO A 18 10.15 -9.46 -5.26
CA PRO A 18 10.17 -8.34 -6.20
C PRO A 18 10.30 -8.83 -7.66
N ALA A 19 9.58 -9.88 -8.02
CA ALA A 19 9.61 -10.42 -9.38
C ALA A 19 8.42 -9.91 -10.19
N GLU A 20 8.69 -9.37 -11.36
CA GLU A 20 7.67 -9.09 -12.36
C GLU A 20 7.19 -10.42 -12.95
N GLY A 21 5.93 -10.79 -12.73
CA GLY A 21 5.29 -11.92 -13.40
C GLY A 21 4.54 -12.88 -12.47
N ASN A 22 3.84 -13.84 -13.08
CA ASN A 22 3.08 -14.87 -12.38
C ASN A 22 3.96 -16.09 -12.03
N LEU A 23 5.20 -15.87 -11.61
CA LEU A 23 6.11 -16.95 -11.27
C LEU A 23 5.62 -17.71 -10.01
N THR A 24 5.75 -19.00 -10.03
CA THR A 24 5.56 -19.83 -8.83
C THR A 24 6.72 -19.63 -7.86
N MET A 25 6.55 -20.04 -6.60
CA MET A 25 7.64 -19.97 -5.64
C MET A 25 8.87 -20.76 -6.11
N GLU A 26 8.67 -21.94 -6.74
CA GLU A 26 9.74 -22.78 -7.29
C GLU A 26 10.50 -22.04 -8.39
N GLU A 27 9.77 -21.45 -9.36
CA GLU A 27 10.39 -20.66 -10.46
C GLU A 27 11.17 -19.44 -9.93
N LEU A 28 10.67 -18.78 -8.87
CA LEU A 28 11.35 -17.67 -8.22
C LEU A 28 12.65 -18.10 -7.54
N LEU A 29 12.61 -19.19 -6.77
CA LEU A 29 13.79 -19.71 -6.08
C LEU A 29 14.85 -20.17 -7.09
N GLU A 30 14.46 -20.81 -8.19
CA GLU A 30 15.37 -21.18 -9.29
C GLU A 30 15.97 -19.94 -9.96
N GLU A 31 15.16 -18.92 -10.26
CA GLU A 31 15.63 -17.69 -10.94
C GLU A 31 16.64 -16.91 -10.10
N PHE A 32 16.41 -16.85 -8.78
CA PHE A 32 17.31 -16.13 -7.87
C PHE A 32 18.38 -17.02 -7.22
N GLU A 33 18.48 -18.29 -7.62
CA GLU A 33 19.41 -19.28 -7.03
C GLU A 33 19.34 -19.35 -5.49
N LEU A 34 18.10 -19.19 -4.94
CA LEU A 34 17.86 -19.16 -3.50
C LEU A 34 17.48 -20.55 -2.99
N ASP A 35 18.01 -20.92 -1.83
CA ASP A 35 17.48 -22.02 -1.02
C ASP A 35 16.20 -21.59 -0.32
N LEU A 36 15.17 -22.43 -0.37
CA LEU A 36 13.87 -22.10 0.21
C LEU A 36 13.95 -21.90 1.72
N GLU A 37 14.73 -22.70 2.41
CA GLU A 37 14.87 -22.64 3.86
C GLU A 37 15.55 -21.32 4.27
N GLU A 38 16.62 -20.95 3.59
CA GLU A 38 17.31 -19.68 3.80
C GLU A 38 16.40 -18.49 3.50
N PHE A 39 15.64 -18.55 2.40
CA PHE A 39 14.67 -17.51 2.06
C PHE A 39 13.59 -17.38 3.14
N LEU A 40 12.96 -18.47 3.58
CA LEU A 40 11.93 -18.42 4.61
C LEU A 40 12.47 -17.87 5.93
N TRP A 41 13.68 -18.24 6.33
CA TRP A 41 14.34 -17.71 7.50
C TRP A 41 14.53 -16.20 7.42
N GLN A 42 15.04 -15.70 6.31
CA GLN A 42 15.26 -14.27 6.11
C GLN A 42 13.95 -13.48 6.13
N GLU A 43 12.93 -13.97 5.42
CA GLU A 43 11.60 -13.35 5.38
C GLU A 43 10.91 -13.33 6.74
N LEU A 44 10.88 -14.46 7.43
CA LEU A 44 10.24 -14.56 8.75
C LEU A 44 10.96 -13.70 9.79
N MET A 45 12.30 -13.69 9.80
CA MET A 45 13.07 -12.83 10.71
C MET A 45 12.88 -11.34 10.45
N ALA A 46 12.77 -10.96 9.17
CA ALA A 46 12.58 -9.56 8.80
C ALA A 46 11.19 -8.99 9.16
N ASN A 47 10.16 -9.86 9.18
CA ASN A 47 8.76 -9.45 9.27
C ASN A 47 7.96 -10.28 10.31
N GLU A 48 8.59 -10.79 11.35
CA GLU A 48 8.03 -11.77 12.30
C GLU A 48 6.64 -11.36 12.81
N GLU A 49 6.48 -10.12 13.30
CA GLU A 49 5.21 -9.63 13.82
C GLU A 49 4.08 -9.65 12.78
N ALA A 50 4.39 -9.32 11.53
CA ALA A 50 3.41 -9.34 10.46
C ALA A 50 3.00 -10.77 10.09
N TYR A 51 3.95 -11.70 10.06
CA TYR A 51 3.67 -13.11 9.82
C TYR A 51 2.81 -13.71 10.93
N GLN A 52 3.16 -13.51 12.19
CA GLN A 52 2.37 -13.99 13.35
C GLN A 52 0.95 -13.42 13.34
N LYS A 53 0.77 -12.18 12.91
CA LYS A 53 -0.52 -11.49 12.91
C LYS A 53 -1.42 -11.87 11.73
N TYR A 54 -0.86 -12.10 10.55
CA TYR A 54 -1.65 -12.14 9.31
C TYR A 54 -1.69 -13.52 8.64
N LEU A 55 -0.84 -14.45 9.04
CA LEU A 55 -0.91 -15.81 8.50
C LEU A 55 -2.16 -16.55 8.98
N PRO A 56 -2.73 -17.41 8.12
CA PRO A 56 -3.72 -18.39 8.57
C PRO A 56 -3.12 -19.31 9.65
N GLU A 57 -3.92 -19.67 10.65
CA GLU A 57 -3.51 -20.52 11.77
C GLU A 57 -2.79 -21.81 11.32
N ALA A 58 -3.33 -22.47 10.28
CA ALA A 58 -2.75 -23.70 9.75
C ALA A 58 -1.32 -23.53 9.19
N LEU A 59 -1.03 -22.37 8.58
CA LEU A 59 0.29 -22.05 8.05
C LEU A 59 1.21 -21.53 9.15
N SER A 60 0.66 -20.75 10.09
CA SER A 60 1.40 -20.25 11.27
C SER A 60 1.97 -21.41 12.09
N HIS A 61 1.19 -22.45 12.39
CA HIS A 61 1.65 -23.64 13.14
C HIS A 61 2.74 -24.46 12.44
N LYS A 62 2.95 -24.26 11.14
CA LYS A 62 4.05 -24.92 10.42
C LYS A 62 5.34 -24.10 10.45
N LEU A 63 5.26 -22.81 10.71
CA LEU A 63 6.38 -21.88 10.66
C LEU A 63 6.84 -21.40 12.04
N PHE A 64 5.94 -21.48 13.03
CA PHE A 64 6.22 -21.02 14.40
C PHE A 64 5.85 -22.11 15.40
N ASP A 65 6.59 -22.17 16.50
CA ASP A 65 6.29 -23.06 17.63
C ASP A 65 5.20 -22.48 18.56
N GLU A 66 4.92 -23.19 19.66
CA GLU A 66 3.93 -22.78 20.65
C GLU A 66 4.28 -21.49 21.41
N HIS A 67 5.53 -21.03 21.33
CA HIS A 67 6.03 -19.79 21.92
C HIS A 67 6.07 -18.64 20.91
N GLY A 68 5.76 -18.92 19.64
CA GLY A 68 5.82 -17.99 18.53
C GLY A 68 7.22 -17.82 17.94
N GLU A 69 8.19 -18.67 18.34
CA GLU A 69 9.52 -18.67 17.77
C GLU A 69 9.52 -19.40 16.41
N ILE A 70 10.33 -18.91 15.45
CA ILE A 70 10.46 -19.55 14.14
C ILE A 70 10.99 -20.97 14.32
N SER A 71 10.22 -21.96 13.88
CA SER A 71 10.49 -23.39 14.14
C SER A 71 9.99 -24.32 13.03
N PHE A 72 10.24 -23.99 11.77
CA PHE A 72 9.98 -24.97 10.71
C PHE A 72 11.13 -25.98 10.62
N GLN A 73 10.79 -27.28 10.55
CA GLN A 73 11.78 -28.35 10.64
C GLN A 73 12.27 -28.85 9.29
N GLU A 74 11.45 -28.79 8.27
CA GLU A 74 11.79 -29.12 6.89
C GLU A 74 10.87 -28.37 5.93
N THR A 75 11.45 -27.83 4.87
CA THR A 75 10.70 -27.26 3.76
C THR A 75 10.30 -28.38 2.82
N ASP A 76 9.11 -28.89 3.00
CA ASP A 76 8.55 -29.90 2.12
C ASP A 76 7.68 -29.31 1.00
N GLU A 77 7.38 -30.12 -0.01
CA GLU A 77 6.47 -29.72 -1.09
C GLU A 77 5.07 -29.27 -0.58
N GLU A 78 4.66 -29.75 0.58
CA GLU A 78 3.35 -29.43 1.14
C GLU A 78 3.34 -28.01 1.69
N LEU A 79 4.38 -27.58 2.40
CA LEU A 79 4.55 -26.21 2.88
C LEU A 79 4.59 -25.22 1.70
N LEU A 80 5.37 -25.53 0.66
CA LEU A 80 5.42 -24.72 -0.56
C LEU A 80 4.05 -24.55 -1.22
N LYS A 81 3.29 -25.64 -1.33
CA LYS A 81 1.93 -25.60 -1.89
C LYS A 81 0.99 -24.73 -1.07
N GLU A 82 1.11 -24.77 0.25
CA GLU A 82 0.29 -23.93 1.14
C GLU A 82 0.66 -22.46 1.07
N ILE A 83 1.95 -22.13 1.06
CA ILE A 83 2.43 -20.74 0.85
C ILE A 83 1.94 -20.23 -0.50
N THR A 84 2.13 -20.98 -1.57
CA THR A 84 1.66 -20.63 -2.92
C THR A 84 0.15 -20.40 -2.94
N LYS A 85 -0.63 -21.27 -2.33
CA LYS A 85 -2.08 -21.13 -2.23
C LYS A 85 -2.50 -19.89 -1.45
N PHE A 86 -1.82 -19.59 -0.35
CA PHE A 86 -2.06 -18.39 0.44
C PHE A 86 -1.79 -17.14 -0.41
N ARG A 87 -0.62 -17.04 -1.05
CA ARG A 87 -0.27 -15.93 -1.94
C ARG A 87 -1.32 -15.71 -3.03
N GLN A 88 -1.64 -16.76 -3.78
CA GLN A 88 -2.63 -16.68 -4.86
C GLN A 88 -4.01 -16.20 -4.36
N ALA A 89 -4.43 -16.64 -3.18
CA ALA A 89 -5.69 -16.18 -2.59
C ALA A 89 -5.64 -14.68 -2.26
N VAL A 90 -4.57 -14.20 -1.62
CA VAL A 90 -4.38 -12.78 -1.28
C VAL A 90 -4.25 -11.92 -2.52
N GLU A 91 -3.45 -12.30 -3.50
CA GLU A 91 -3.30 -11.60 -4.78
C GLU A 91 -4.62 -11.51 -5.54
N SER A 92 -5.39 -12.60 -5.58
CA SER A 92 -6.73 -12.61 -6.20
C SER A 92 -7.70 -11.65 -5.49
N GLU A 93 -7.66 -11.56 -4.17
CA GLU A 93 -8.49 -10.64 -3.40
C GLU A 93 -8.06 -9.20 -3.63
N TRP A 94 -6.76 -8.92 -3.60
CA TRP A 94 -6.19 -7.61 -3.89
C TRP A 94 -6.54 -7.12 -5.30
N ALA A 95 -6.43 -8.00 -6.30
CA ALA A 95 -6.82 -7.71 -7.67
C ALA A 95 -8.31 -7.31 -7.79
N LYS A 96 -9.19 -7.95 -7.03
CA LYS A 96 -10.62 -7.58 -6.99
C LYS A 96 -10.83 -6.20 -6.36
N VAL A 97 -10.12 -5.90 -5.28
CA VAL A 97 -10.17 -4.60 -4.60
C VAL A 97 -9.67 -3.50 -5.53
N THR A 98 -8.49 -3.66 -6.13
CA THR A 98 -7.91 -2.66 -7.03
C THR A 98 -8.74 -2.46 -8.30
N ALA A 99 -9.39 -3.53 -8.81
CA ALA A 99 -10.33 -3.41 -9.93
C ALA A 99 -11.56 -2.56 -9.57
N LYS A 100 -12.11 -2.73 -8.36
CA LYS A 100 -13.23 -1.91 -7.89
C LYS A 100 -12.82 -0.45 -7.70
N ILE A 101 -11.68 -0.18 -7.08
CA ILE A 101 -11.13 1.17 -6.92
C ILE A 101 -10.98 1.84 -8.29
N ARG A 102 -10.41 1.13 -9.27
CA ARG A 102 -10.25 1.63 -10.63
C ARG A 102 -11.59 1.94 -11.29
N GLN A 103 -12.58 1.09 -11.11
CA GLN A 103 -13.94 1.31 -11.62
C GLN A 103 -14.57 2.55 -11.01
N GLU A 104 -14.47 2.74 -9.70
CA GLU A 104 -15.00 3.93 -9.01
C GLU A 104 -14.28 5.20 -9.48
N LYS A 105 -12.95 5.19 -9.60
CA LYS A 105 -12.18 6.31 -10.17
C LYS A 105 -12.68 6.68 -11.58
N GLN A 106 -12.96 5.69 -12.44
CA GLN A 106 -13.50 5.93 -13.78
C GLN A 106 -14.91 6.56 -13.76
N LEU A 107 -15.78 6.12 -12.84
CA LEU A 107 -17.10 6.70 -12.67
C LEU A 107 -17.00 8.14 -12.15
N LEU A 108 -16.17 8.36 -11.14
CA LEU A 108 -15.96 9.67 -10.53
C LEU A 108 -15.41 10.69 -11.54
N ARG A 109 -14.51 10.30 -12.43
CA ARG A 109 -13.97 11.17 -13.51
C ARG A 109 -15.05 11.81 -14.38
N LYS A 110 -16.22 11.19 -14.53
CA LYS A 110 -17.29 11.72 -15.39
C LYS A 110 -17.98 12.94 -14.78
N THR A 111 -18.00 13.02 -13.45
CA THR A 111 -18.72 14.06 -12.69
C THR A 111 -17.81 14.99 -11.91
N ALA A 112 -16.56 14.60 -11.67
CA ALA A 112 -15.60 15.35 -10.89
C ALA A 112 -15.20 16.69 -11.55
N SER A 113 -14.80 17.66 -10.71
CA SER A 113 -14.21 18.94 -11.15
C SER A 113 -12.94 18.72 -11.96
N PRO A 114 -12.49 19.68 -12.78
CA PRO A 114 -11.23 19.56 -13.51
C PRO A 114 -10.03 19.29 -12.60
N ALA A 115 -9.99 19.90 -11.41
CA ALA A 115 -8.92 19.71 -10.45
C ALA A 115 -8.90 18.29 -9.86
N VAL A 116 -10.06 17.78 -9.47
CA VAL A 116 -10.18 16.39 -9.00
C VAL A 116 -9.87 15.40 -10.11
N ARG A 117 -10.27 15.66 -11.36
CA ARG A 117 -9.85 14.82 -12.48
C ARG A 117 -8.34 14.77 -12.64
N LYS A 118 -7.66 15.91 -12.50
CA LYS A 118 -6.19 15.94 -12.54
C LYS A 118 -5.58 15.07 -11.44
N LEU A 119 -6.13 15.10 -10.22
CA LEU A 119 -5.71 14.20 -9.13
C LEU A 119 -5.93 12.73 -9.47
N LEU A 120 -7.10 12.38 -10.02
CA LEU A 120 -7.43 10.99 -10.41
C LEU A 120 -6.54 10.46 -11.55
N ASP A 121 -5.87 11.33 -12.29
CA ASP A 121 -4.96 11.00 -13.40
C ASP A 121 -3.51 10.83 -12.94
N LEU A 122 -3.19 11.18 -11.70
CA LEU A 122 -1.86 10.98 -11.15
C LEU A 122 -1.65 9.51 -10.77
N GLU A 123 -0.48 9.01 -11.10
CA GLU A 123 0.03 7.75 -10.59
C GLU A 123 0.91 8.05 -9.38
N LEU A 124 0.33 7.94 -8.18
CA LEU A 124 1.01 8.29 -6.94
C LEU A 124 1.71 7.09 -6.28
N ASN A 125 1.43 5.87 -6.74
CA ASN A 125 2.06 4.67 -6.19
C ASN A 125 3.59 4.80 -6.27
N GLU A 126 4.26 4.37 -5.22
CA GLU A 126 5.71 4.45 -5.06
C GLU A 126 6.27 5.90 -5.00
N SER A 127 5.39 6.90 -4.84
CA SER A 127 5.84 8.27 -4.59
C SER A 127 6.32 8.40 -3.15
N GLU A 128 7.50 8.98 -2.96
CA GLU A 128 8.01 9.29 -1.63
C GLU A 128 7.24 10.46 -1.01
N ILE A 129 6.74 10.29 0.21
CA ILE A 129 6.04 11.32 0.96
C ILE A 129 7.06 12.11 1.78
N ARG A 130 7.34 13.35 1.37
CA ARG A 130 8.28 14.23 2.09
C ARG A 130 7.62 15.01 3.20
N ARG A 131 6.36 15.34 3.04
CA ARG A 131 5.66 16.17 4.02
C ARG A 131 4.16 16.05 3.88
N VAL A 132 3.50 15.89 5.03
CA VAL A 132 2.06 16.11 5.18
C VAL A 132 1.87 17.19 6.24
N SER A 133 0.94 18.11 6.03
CA SER A 133 0.64 19.17 6.98
C SER A 133 -0.84 19.54 6.93
N GLY A 134 -1.37 20.01 8.05
CA GLY A 134 -2.73 20.54 8.15
C GLY A 134 -3.81 19.50 8.36
N VAL A 135 -3.49 18.28 8.76
CA VAL A 135 -4.49 17.16 8.94
C VAL A 135 -5.63 17.55 9.90
N GLU A 136 -5.36 18.36 10.90
CA GLU A 136 -6.35 18.83 11.88
C GLU A 136 -7.02 20.16 11.47
N THR A 137 -6.81 20.62 10.23
CA THR A 137 -7.36 21.88 9.74
C THR A 137 -8.29 21.66 8.56
N ASP A 138 -8.88 22.72 8.01
CA ASP A 138 -9.69 22.68 6.80
C ASP A 138 -8.89 22.57 5.50
N LYS A 139 -7.55 22.45 5.62
CA LYS A 139 -6.62 22.39 4.49
C LYS A 139 -5.48 21.41 4.77
N ILE A 140 -5.36 20.38 3.94
CA ILE A 140 -4.21 19.44 3.95
C ILE A 140 -3.30 19.73 2.77
N THR A 141 -1.99 19.78 3.03
CA THR A 141 -0.98 19.89 1.98
C THR A 141 -0.02 18.72 2.06
N MET A 142 0.17 18.02 0.93
CA MET A 142 1.10 16.91 0.79
C MET A 142 2.15 17.25 -0.26
N LYS A 143 3.42 16.97 0.03
CA LYS A 143 4.53 17.11 -0.90
C LYS A 143 5.08 15.73 -1.20
N LEU A 144 5.07 15.32 -2.47
CA LEU A 144 5.41 13.99 -2.95
C LEU A 144 6.50 14.07 -4.02
N TYR A 145 7.38 13.07 -4.03
CA TYR A 145 8.36 12.86 -5.07
C TYR A 145 7.98 11.56 -5.83
N PRO A 146 7.45 11.69 -7.05
CA PRO A 146 7.03 10.52 -7.82
C PRO A 146 8.22 9.64 -8.20
N ALA A 147 8.11 8.33 -8.03
CA ALA A 147 9.16 7.39 -8.42
C ALA A 147 9.44 7.40 -9.93
N TRP A 148 8.41 7.62 -10.74
CA TRP A 148 8.50 7.65 -12.21
C TRP A 148 9.18 8.90 -12.78
N ASP A 149 9.36 9.97 -11.98
CA ASP A 149 10.06 11.19 -12.40
C ASP A 149 10.72 11.87 -11.18
N MET A 150 11.88 11.37 -10.80
CA MET A 150 12.66 11.89 -9.64
C MET A 150 13.10 13.37 -9.79
N GLY A 151 12.94 13.96 -10.95
CA GLY A 151 13.16 15.39 -11.18
C GLY A 151 11.95 16.27 -10.92
N LYS A 152 10.82 15.68 -10.49
CA LYS A 152 9.58 16.41 -10.20
C LYS A 152 9.18 16.33 -8.74
N VAL A 153 8.45 17.35 -8.33
CA VAL A 153 7.71 17.41 -7.07
C VAL A 153 6.24 17.62 -7.39
N VAL A 154 5.40 16.81 -6.79
CA VAL A 154 3.95 17.00 -6.80
C VAL A 154 3.52 17.54 -5.46
N THR A 155 2.86 18.69 -5.46
CA THR A 155 2.21 19.25 -4.28
C THR A 155 0.70 19.15 -4.44
N LEU A 156 0.07 18.41 -3.55
CA LEU A 156 -1.38 18.28 -3.44
C LEU A 156 -1.87 19.19 -2.32
N THR A 157 -2.82 20.08 -2.61
CA THR A 157 -3.43 20.95 -1.60
C THR A 157 -4.94 20.72 -1.60
N PHE A 158 -5.42 20.00 -0.61
CA PHE A 158 -6.85 19.75 -0.39
C PHE A 158 -7.46 20.87 0.44
N THR A 159 -8.67 21.31 0.05
CA THR A 159 -9.41 22.38 0.75
C THR A 159 -10.80 21.95 1.15
N GLY A 160 -11.35 22.65 2.15
CA GLY A 160 -12.61 22.27 2.78
C GLY A 160 -12.53 20.91 3.44
N VAL A 161 -11.39 20.56 4.00
CA VAL A 161 -11.13 19.27 4.64
C VAL A 161 -12.02 19.11 5.88
N LYS A 162 -12.56 17.91 6.07
CA LYS A 162 -13.32 17.50 7.26
C LYS A 162 -13.01 16.04 7.57
N ASP A 163 -13.21 15.69 8.85
CA ASP A 163 -13.08 14.33 9.36
C ASP A 163 -11.71 13.72 9.03
N GLY A 164 -10.66 14.56 9.09
CA GLY A 164 -9.30 14.13 8.84
C GLY A 164 -8.74 13.26 9.95
N TRP A 165 -8.20 12.13 9.56
CA TRP A 165 -7.45 11.23 10.43
C TRP A 165 -6.20 10.75 9.70
N MET A 166 -5.11 10.61 10.43
CA MET A 166 -3.85 10.08 9.91
C MET A 166 -3.15 9.27 11.01
N SER A 167 -2.70 8.06 10.69
CA SER A 167 -1.72 7.37 11.50
C SER A 167 -0.34 8.04 11.35
N HIS A 168 0.54 7.81 12.30
CA HIS A 168 1.84 8.47 12.31
C HIS A 168 2.64 8.18 11.03
N LEU A 169 3.11 9.25 10.39
CA LEU A 169 4.26 9.19 9.49
C LEU A 169 5.52 9.04 10.34
N HIS A 170 6.43 8.21 9.93
CA HIS A 170 7.73 8.11 10.58
C HIS A 170 8.61 9.29 10.14
N PRO A 171 8.96 10.23 11.05
CA PRO A 171 9.64 11.47 10.66
C PRO A 171 11.06 11.26 10.14
N ASP A 172 11.67 10.14 10.46
CA ASP A 172 13.08 9.83 10.15
C ASP A 172 13.24 8.85 8.97
N ASP A 173 12.16 8.21 8.54
CA ASP A 173 12.16 7.25 7.43
C ASP A 173 11.28 7.77 6.28
N ALA A 174 11.71 7.52 5.04
CA ALA A 174 10.92 7.84 3.88
C ALA A 174 9.68 6.94 3.82
N ASP A 175 8.50 7.53 3.99
CA ASP A 175 7.26 6.83 3.73
C ASP A 175 6.89 6.91 2.25
N TRP A 176 6.40 5.81 1.71
CA TRP A 176 6.00 5.70 0.32
C TRP A 176 4.48 5.64 0.19
N TRP A 177 3.94 6.26 -0.83
CA TRP A 177 2.55 6.13 -1.20
C TRP A 177 2.29 4.76 -1.80
N LEU A 178 1.54 3.93 -1.10
CA LEU A 178 1.38 2.51 -1.43
C LEU A 178 0.11 2.26 -2.24
N ALA A 179 -0.99 2.88 -1.87
CA ALA A 179 -2.26 2.78 -2.57
C ALA A 179 -3.20 3.92 -2.18
N ASP A 180 -4.17 4.23 -3.02
CA ASP A 180 -5.20 5.22 -2.71
C ASP A 180 -6.58 4.83 -3.24
N GLU A 181 -7.59 5.34 -2.56
CA GLU A 181 -8.99 5.27 -2.92
C GLU A 181 -9.60 6.67 -2.82
N ILE A 182 -10.20 7.15 -3.91
CA ILE A 182 -10.93 8.41 -3.95
C ILE A 182 -12.34 8.13 -4.44
N ILE A 183 -13.34 8.48 -3.63
CA ILE A 183 -14.76 8.26 -3.92
C ILE A 183 -15.57 9.54 -3.71
N ALA A 184 -16.76 9.61 -4.29
CA ALA A 184 -17.72 10.65 -3.91
C ALA A 184 -18.18 10.44 -2.47
N ASP A 185 -18.34 11.53 -1.72
CA ASP A 185 -18.92 11.48 -0.38
C ASP A 185 -20.44 11.24 -0.51
N GLU A 186 -20.91 10.07 -0.10
CA GLU A 186 -22.33 9.69 -0.21
C GLU A 186 -23.23 10.51 0.72
N GLU A 187 -22.68 11.09 1.78
CA GLU A 187 -23.42 11.88 2.77
C GLU A 187 -23.43 13.38 2.44
N ARG A 188 -22.52 13.84 1.59
CA ARG A 188 -22.29 15.28 1.34
C ARG A 188 -22.06 15.55 -0.13
N GLU A 189 -23.09 16.06 -0.81
CA GLU A 189 -23.04 16.39 -2.23
C GLU A 189 -21.88 17.36 -2.55
N GLY A 190 -21.18 17.11 -3.66
CA GLY A 190 -20.06 17.91 -4.14
C GLY A 190 -18.76 17.74 -3.36
N ARG A 191 -18.68 16.70 -2.51
CA ARG A 191 -17.48 16.36 -1.76
C ARG A 191 -16.94 14.99 -2.16
N TYR A 192 -15.69 14.77 -1.76
CA TYR A 192 -14.97 13.54 -2.03
C TYR A 192 -14.35 13.02 -0.72
N VAL A 193 -14.20 11.72 -0.62
CA VAL A 193 -13.42 11.08 0.45
C VAL A 193 -12.18 10.49 -0.16
N MET A 194 -11.05 10.80 0.44
CA MET A 194 -9.76 10.21 0.13
C MET A 194 -9.34 9.30 1.27
N TYR A 195 -8.88 8.13 0.91
CA TYR A 195 -8.12 7.24 1.77
C TYR A 195 -6.85 6.84 1.04
N ALA A 196 -5.70 6.93 1.72
CA ALA A 196 -4.44 6.45 1.18
C ALA A 196 -3.70 5.64 2.22
N LEU A 197 -3.03 4.60 1.75
CA LEU A 197 -2.04 3.83 2.50
C LEU A 197 -0.65 4.37 2.17
N PHE A 198 0.17 4.49 3.18
CA PHE A 198 1.57 4.84 3.05
C PHE A 198 2.39 4.06 4.08
N GLY A 199 3.67 3.94 3.85
CA GLY A 199 4.55 3.24 4.77
C GLY A 199 5.93 3.00 4.19
N ASN A 200 6.73 2.31 4.97
CA ASN A 200 8.07 1.88 4.65
C ASN A 200 8.20 0.37 4.94
N ALA A 201 9.42 -0.17 4.91
CA ALA A 201 9.67 -1.58 5.18
C ALA A 201 9.26 -2.04 6.59
N ALA A 202 9.15 -1.11 7.57
CA ALA A 202 8.87 -1.46 8.95
C ALA A 202 7.36 -1.34 9.32
N SER A 203 6.60 -0.46 8.65
CA SER A 203 5.20 -0.22 9.01
C SER A 203 4.38 0.35 7.88
N VAL A 204 3.07 0.10 7.92
CA VAL A 204 2.06 0.69 7.05
C VAL A 204 1.12 1.53 7.89
N GLY A 205 0.80 2.70 7.39
CA GLY A 205 -0.17 3.62 7.96
C GLY A 205 -1.18 4.08 6.93
N GLY A 206 -2.06 4.99 7.34
CA GLY A 206 -3.06 5.53 6.43
C GLY A 206 -3.46 6.95 6.77
N ILE A 207 -4.04 7.61 5.79
CA ILE A 207 -4.72 8.89 5.96
C ILE A 207 -6.12 8.80 5.36
N GLN A 208 -7.09 9.38 6.06
CA GLN A 208 -8.45 9.51 5.56
C GLN A 208 -8.97 10.91 5.85
N PHE A 209 -9.65 11.51 4.89
CA PHE A 209 -10.35 12.78 5.06
C PHE A 209 -11.38 12.99 3.94
N SER A 210 -12.39 13.84 4.21
CA SER A 210 -13.25 14.34 3.14
C SER A 210 -12.78 15.73 2.71
N PHE A 211 -12.95 16.08 1.43
CA PHE A 211 -12.53 17.37 0.87
C PHE A 211 -13.52 17.86 -0.18
N SER A 212 -13.53 19.17 -0.45
CA SER A 212 -14.38 19.76 -1.47
C SER A 212 -13.65 20.06 -2.77
N ASP A 213 -12.35 20.36 -2.70
CA ASP A 213 -11.54 20.67 -3.87
C ASP A 213 -10.06 20.36 -3.61
N VAL A 214 -9.27 20.25 -4.67
CA VAL A 214 -7.84 19.99 -4.63
C VAL A 214 -7.10 20.81 -5.67
N GLU A 215 -5.96 21.38 -5.29
CA GLU A 215 -4.99 21.94 -6.22
C GLU A 215 -3.85 20.93 -6.41
N VAL A 216 -3.53 20.65 -7.67
CA VAL A 216 -2.41 19.78 -8.06
C VAL A 216 -1.37 20.64 -8.75
N LEU A 217 -0.23 20.81 -8.09
CA LEU A 217 0.91 21.58 -8.60
C LEU A 217 2.08 20.62 -8.85
N GLU A 218 2.52 20.55 -10.10
CA GLU A 218 3.72 19.82 -10.51
C GLU A 218 4.84 20.84 -10.79
N GLN A 219 5.98 20.65 -10.19
CA GLN A 219 7.15 21.51 -10.33
C GLN A 219 8.38 20.66 -10.63
N ASN A 220 9.29 21.22 -11.43
CA ASN A 220 10.61 20.62 -11.58
C ASN A 220 11.43 20.91 -10.30
N ASP A 221 12.03 19.87 -9.77
CA ASP A 221 12.98 19.94 -8.67
C ASP A 221 14.33 19.35 -9.14
N PRO A 222 15.12 20.11 -9.89
CA PRO A 222 16.34 19.60 -10.51
C PRO A 222 17.42 19.19 -9.50
N LEU A 223 17.23 19.49 -8.23
CA LEU A 223 18.21 19.18 -7.19
C LEU A 223 17.83 17.96 -6.34
N GLY A 224 16.55 17.53 -6.37
CA GLY A 224 16.10 16.34 -5.63
C GLY A 224 16.38 16.38 -4.12
N ILE A 225 16.47 17.61 -3.54
CA ILE A 225 16.88 17.83 -2.14
C ILE A 225 15.67 18.14 -1.27
#